data_d0bce55ab1e6e79788fdaab3106085e1
#
_entry.id   d0bce55ab1e6e79788fdaab3106085e1
#
_cell.length_a   1.000
_cell.length_b   1.000
_cell.length_c   1.000
_cell.angle_alpha   90.00
_cell.angle_beta   90.00
_cell.angle_gamma   90.00
#
_symmetry.space_group_name_H-M   'P 1'
#
loop_
_entity.id
_entity.type
_entity.pdbx_description
1 polymer ?
#
loop_
_entity_poly.entity_id
_entity_poly.type
_entity_poly.pdbx_seq_one_letter_code
_entity_poly.pdbx_strand_id
1 'polypeptide(L)'
;AQFLANRGYAVLQPNFRGSTGFGRKHLQSSFKQWGQAMQDDITDGIRHLVAQGIVDPQRVCIGGGSYGGYATLMGLVKDPKQYRCGISVVGVSDLIWMQELGYSDFNSYRPDAADAFFAITMGDLKADRAMLEQYSPRRHADKVQAPVLFVHGADDKRVPIKHAEGMRDALKAAGKPFDWLVFSGEGHGFLKPENRLEYFRRMEAFLRQHNPP
;
A
#
# COMPACT_ATOMS: atom_id res chain seq x y z
N ALA A 1 12.34 -2.66 9.20
CA ALA A 1 12.25 -2.18 10.60
C ALA A 1 13.59 -1.63 11.09
N GLN A 2 14.66 -2.44 11.18
CA GLN A 2 15.96 -2.05 11.77
C GLN A 2 16.58 -0.79 11.16
N PHE A 3 16.50 -0.62 9.83
CA PHE A 3 16.98 0.58 9.13
C PHE A 3 16.31 1.85 9.68
N LEU A 4 14.99 1.84 9.83
CA LEU A 4 14.25 2.99 10.35
C LEU A 4 14.45 3.19 11.85
N ALA A 5 14.49 2.11 12.64
CA ALA A 5 14.78 2.18 14.07
C ALA A 5 16.16 2.81 14.34
N ASN A 6 17.18 2.45 13.55
CA ASN A 6 18.52 3.07 13.62
C ASN A 6 18.50 4.60 13.29
N ARG A 7 17.45 5.10 12.62
CA ARG A 7 17.24 6.53 12.31
C ARG A 7 16.31 7.24 13.29
N GLY A 8 15.98 6.59 14.42
CA GLY A 8 15.16 7.18 15.49
C GLY A 8 13.65 7.03 15.31
N TYR A 9 13.19 6.20 14.37
CA TYR A 9 11.76 5.94 14.18
C TYR A 9 11.29 4.72 14.98
N ALA A 10 10.15 4.85 15.66
CA ALA A 10 9.38 3.69 16.09
C ALA A 10 8.74 3.02 14.87
N VAL A 11 8.79 1.69 14.79
CA VAL A 11 8.27 0.95 13.63
C VAL A 11 7.27 -0.10 14.08
N LEU A 12 6.00 0.11 13.71
CA LEU A 12 4.93 -0.86 13.89
C LEU A 12 4.76 -1.70 12.63
N GLN A 13 4.86 -3.02 12.78
CA GLN A 13 4.56 -4.00 11.73
C GLN A 13 3.40 -4.89 12.19
N PRO A 14 2.14 -4.51 11.94
CA PRO A 14 1.01 -5.27 12.44
C PRO A 14 0.77 -6.53 11.60
N ASN A 15 0.44 -7.63 12.26
CA ASN A 15 -0.13 -8.81 11.63
C ASN A 15 -1.67 -8.64 11.58
N PHE A 16 -2.13 -7.73 10.71
CA PHE A 16 -3.56 -7.50 10.51
C PHE A 16 -4.27 -8.78 10.01
N ARG A 17 -5.60 -8.82 10.15
CA ARG A 17 -6.40 -9.95 9.66
C ARG A 17 -6.03 -10.34 8.24
N GLY A 18 -5.95 -11.65 7.96
CA GLY A 18 -5.45 -12.19 6.70
C GLY A 18 -3.98 -12.59 6.73
N SER A 19 -3.21 -12.20 7.77
CA SER A 19 -1.83 -12.66 7.95
C SER A 19 -1.80 -14.18 8.19
N THR A 20 -0.88 -14.87 7.52
CA THR A 20 -0.70 -16.31 7.69
C THR A 20 -0.02 -16.64 9.02
N GLY A 21 -0.14 -17.88 9.49
CA GLY A 21 0.45 -18.32 10.76
C GLY A 21 -0.44 -18.14 12.00
N PHE A 22 -1.56 -17.43 11.89
CA PHE A 22 -2.52 -17.16 12.99
C PHE A 22 -3.82 -17.97 12.91
N GLY A 23 -3.81 -19.01 12.08
CA GLY A 23 -4.93 -19.94 11.91
C GLY A 23 -5.97 -19.50 10.89
N ARG A 24 -6.85 -20.46 10.52
CA ARG A 24 -7.84 -20.28 9.44
C ARG A 24 -8.82 -19.14 9.72
N LYS A 25 -9.31 -18.99 10.96
CA LYS A 25 -10.26 -17.93 11.31
C LYS A 25 -9.67 -16.54 11.06
N HIS A 26 -8.40 -16.33 11.47
CA HIS A 26 -7.71 -15.07 11.24
C HIS A 26 -7.49 -14.81 9.74
N LEU A 27 -7.11 -15.83 8.98
CA LEU A 27 -6.95 -15.71 7.52
C LEU A 27 -8.29 -15.35 6.84
N GLN A 28 -9.36 -16.10 7.11
CA GLN A 28 -10.65 -15.90 6.45
C GLN A 28 -11.35 -14.59 6.85
N SER A 29 -11.02 -14.01 8.02
CA SER A 29 -11.59 -12.73 8.46
C SER A 29 -11.16 -11.54 7.58
N SER A 30 -10.19 -11.73 6.68
CA SER A 30 -9.76 -10.72 5.69
C SER A 30 -10.51 -10.80 4.36
N PHE A 31 -11.31 -11.84 4.13
CA PHE A 31 -11.98 -12.03 2.84
C PHE A 31 -12.94 -10.88 2.57
N LYS A 32 -12.76 -10.23 1.41
CA LYS A 32 -13.46 -9.01 0.97
C LYS A 32 -13.33 -7.83 1.95
N GLN A 33 -12.22 -7.77 2.72
CA GLN A 33 -11.99 -6.72 3.72
C GLN A 33 -10.86 -5.74 3.33
N TRP A 34 -10.42 -5.77 2.07
CA TRP A 34 -9.45 -4.81 1.58
C TRP A 34 -9.97 -3.37 1.73
N GLY A 35 -9.18 -2.50 2.38
CA GLY A 35 -9.57 -1.11 2.69
C GLY A 35 -10.61 -0.95 3.81
N GLN A 36 -11.16 -2.04 4.31
CA GLN A 36 -12.16 -2.09 5.37
C GLN A 36 -11.50 -2.49 6.69
N ALA A 37 -11.93 -3.60 7.28
CA ALA A 37 -11.42 -4.03 8.57
C ALA A 37 -9.91 -4.36 8.58
N MET A 38 -9.33 -4.77 7.44
CA MET A 38 -7.86 -4.90 7.33
C MET A 38 -7.13 -3.56 7.52
N GLN A 39 -7.74 -2.44 7.07
CA GLN A 39 -7.21 -1.11 7.28
C GLN A 39 -7.44 -0.63 8.71
N ASP A 40 -8.58 -0.98 9.31
CA ASP A 40 -8.91 -0.64 10.70
C ASP A 40 -7.92 -1.28 11.67
N ASP A 41 -7.49 -2.52 11.44
CA ASP A 41 -6.47 -3.20 12.26
C ASP A 41 -5.15 -2.41 12.32
N ILE A 42 -4.76 -1.74 11.23
CA ILE A 42 -3.55 -0.88 11.19
C ILE A 42 -3.77 0.37 12.05
N THR A 43 -4.91 1.03 11.89
CA THR A 43 -5.27 2.22 12.66
C THR A 43 -5.39 1.91 14.15
N ASP A 44 -5.96 0.76 14.52
CA ASP A 44 -6.09 0.32 15.89
C ASP A 44 -4.72 0.04 16.54
N GLY A 45 -3.78 -0.52 15.78
CA GLY A 45 -2.39 -0.69 16.23
C GLY A 45 -1.72 0.64 16.54
N ILE A 46 -1.93 1.68 15.72
CA ILE A 46 -1.43 3.04 15.98
C ILE A 46 -2.09 3.61 17.25
N ARG A 47 -3.41 3.54 17.37
CA ARG A 47 -4.15 4.02 18.55
C ARG A 47 -3.67 3.36 19.84
N HIS A 48 -3.39 2.07 19.78
CA HIS A 48 -2.85 1.34 20.93
C HIS A 48 -1.48 1.90 21.39
N LEU A 49 -0.54 2.15 20.46
CA LEU A 49 0.76 2.70 20.79
C LEU A 49 0.68 4.17 21.26
N VAL A 50 -0.23 4.94 20.70
CA VAL A 50 -0.52 6.32 21.16
C VAL A 50 -1.05 6.30 22.61
N ALA A 51 -1.99 5.40 22.91
CA ALA A 51 -2.54 5.28 24.26
C ALA A 51 -1.49 4.85 25.31
N GLN A 52 -0.43 4.16 24.88
CA GLN A 52 0.70 3.80 25.73
C GLN A 52 1.77 4.90 25.84
N GLY A 53 1.61 6.02 25.15
CA GLY A 53 2.60 7.11 25.13
C GLY A 53 3.87 6.80 24.35
N ILE A 54 3.87 5.76 23.52
CA ILE A 54 5.04 5.33 22.73
C ILE A 54 5.17 6.15 21.44
N VAL A 55 4.03 6.57 20.86
CA VAL A 55 3.95 7.25 19.56
C VAL A 55 3.19 8.56 19.69
N ASP A 56 3.74 9.61 19.09
CA ASP A 56 3.05 10.89 18.90
C ASP A 56 2.04 10.74 17.74
N PRO A 57 0.72 10.92 17.97
CA PRO A 57 -0.30 10.77 16.94
C PRO A 57 -0.15 11.77 15.77
N GLN A 58 0.57 12.87 15.98
CA GLN A 58 0.83 13.86 14.94
C GLN A 58 2.07 13.56 14.10
N ARG A 59 2.80 12.47 14.42
CA ARG A 59 4.08 12.11 13.80
C ARG A 59 4.07 10.67 13.24
N VAL A 60 3.02 10.33 12.54
CA VAL A 60 2.83 8.98 11.96
C VAL A 60 2.91 9.04 10.44
N CYS A 61 3.75 8.19 9.85
CA CYS A 61 3.73 7.90 8.42
C CYS A 61 3.36 6.42 8.21
N ILE A 62 2.75 6.12 7.07
CA ILE A 62 2.43 4.76 6.67
C ILE A 62 3.26 4.36 5.46
N GLY A 63 3.75 3.13 5.42
CA GLY A 63 4.54 2.66 4.28
C GLY A 63 4.49 1.15 4.13
N GLY A 64 4.57 0.67 2.89
CA GLY A 64 4.59 -0.75 2.63
C GLY A 64 4.73 -1.10 1.16
N GLY A 65 4.95 -2.39 0.90
CA GLY A 65 5.10 -2.95 -0.45
C GLY A 65 3.91 -3.81 -0.86
N SER A 66 3.57 -3.81 -2.15
CA SER A 66 2.51 -4.64 -2.72
C SER A 66 1.15 -4.35 -2.08
N TYR A 67 0.54 -5.32 -1.38
CA TYR A 67 -0.62 -5.06 -0.52
C TYR A 67 -0.34 -3.92 0.49
N GLY A 68 0.85 -3.87 1.09
CA GLY A 68 1.24 -2.79 1.99
C GLY A 68 1.29 -1.42 1.32
N GLY A 69 1.63 -1.37 0.02
CA GLY A 69 1.53 -0.17 -0.81
C GLY A 69 0.08 0.26 -1.05
N TYR A 70 -0.82 -0.71 -1.25
CA TYR A 70 -2.27 -0.46 -1.27
C TYR A 70 -2.76 0.06 0.08
N ALA A 71 -2.40 -0.59 1.18
CA ALA A 71 -2.78 -0.18 2.52
C ALA A 71 -2.26 1.23 2.86
N THR A 72 -1.08 1.60 2.34
CA THR A 72 -0.56 2.97 2.42
C THR A 72 -1.51 3.96 1.72
N LEU A 73 -1.81 3.73 0.46
CA LEU A 73 -2.67 4.62 -0.33
C LEU A 73 -4.10 4.69 0.25
N MET A 74 -4.64 3.54 0.64
CA MET A 74 -5.99 3.48 1.22
C MET A 74 -6.04 4.11 2.62
N GLY A 75 -4.98 4.00 3.43
CA GLY A 75 -4.87 4.69 4.71
C GLY A 75 -4.92 6.20 4.54
N LEU A 76 -4.20 6.74 3.54
CA LEU A 76 -4.23 8.18 3.23
C LEU A 76 -5.59 8.67 2.72
N VAL A 77 -6.39 7.80 2.12
CA VAL A 77 -7.75 8.10 1.66
C VAL A 77 -8.77 7.99 2.80
N LYS A 78 -8.68 6.91 3.59
CA LYS A 78 -9.65 6.58 4.64
C LYS A 78 -9.48 7.44 5.89
N ASP A 79 -8.23 7.62 6.32
CA ASP A 79 -7.85 8.35 7.53
C ASP A 79 -6.87 9.51 7.19
N PRO A 80 -7.27 10.49 6.36
CA PRO A 80 -6.36 11.48 5.78
C PRO A 80 -5.65 12.37 6.81
N LYS A 81 -6.20 12.51 8.02
CA LYS A 81 -5.62 13.29 9.13
C LYS A 81 -4.68 12.48 10.02
N GLN A 82 -4.68 11.16 9.87
CA GLN A 82 -3.87 10.25 10.70
C GLN A 82 -2.39 10.28 10.32
N TYR A 83 -2.10 10.54 9.03
CA TYR A 83 -0.76 10.35 8.49
C TYR A 83 -0.14 11.64 7.98
N ARG A 84 1.13 11.88 8.33
CA ARG A 84 1.94 12.99 7.80
C ARG A 84 2.53 12.68 6.44
N CYS A 85 2.75 11.42 6.13
CA CYS A 85 3.27 10.99 4.83
C CYS A 85 2.96 9.52 4.53
N GLY A 86 3.06 9.14 3.25
CA GLY A 86 2.92 7.77 2.79
C GLY A 86 4.04 7.33 1.86
N ILE A 87 4.46 6.06 1.97
CA ILE A 87 5.46 5.46 1.07
C ILE A 87 4.85 4.21 0.45
N SER A 88 4.44 4.30 -0.82
CA SER A 88 3.84 3.19 -1.57
C SER A 88 4.87 2.55 -2.49
N VAL A 89 5.25 1.31 -2.19
CA VAL A 89 6.22 0.54 -2.97
C VAL A 89 5.48 -0.54 -3.74
N VAL A 90 5.56 -0.54 -5.07
CA VAL A 90 4.88 -1.49 -5.97
C VAL A 90 3.42 -1.75 -5.56
N GLY A 91 2.71 -0.68 -5.17
CA GLY A 91 1.39 -0.75 -4.53
C GLY A 91 0.24 -0.81 -5.52
N VAL A 92 -0.79 -1.57 -5.14
CA VAL A 92 -2.08 -1.59 -5.86
C VAL A 92 -2.82 -0.27 -5.59
N SER A 93 -3.40 0.34 -6.62
CA SER A 93 -4.17 1.59 -6.49
C SER A 93 -5.64 1.48 -6.93
N ASP A 94 -5.98 0.40 -7.63
CA ASP A 94 -7.34 0.14 -8.10
C ASP A 94 -7.60 -1.37 -8.08
N LEU A 95 -8.60 -1.80 -7.32
CA LEU A 95 -8.91 -3.23 -7.11
C LEU A 95 -9.50 -3.87 -8.36
N ILE A 96 -10.15 -3.09 -9.22
CA ILE A 96 -10.65 -3.57 -10.51
C ILE A 96 -9.47 -3.81 -11.46
N TRP A 97 -8.54 -2.85 -11.56
CA TRP A 97 -7.35 -3.01 -12.38
C TRP A 97 -6.48 -4.17 -11.93
N MET A 98 -6.42 -4.45 -10.62
CA MET A 98 -5.66 -5.58 -10.11
C MET A 98 -6.15 -6.91 -10.70
N GLN A 99 -7.44 -7.02 -10.96
CA GLN A 99 -8.03 -8.22 -11.58
C GLN A 99 -8.01 -8.15 -13.11
N GLU A 100 -8.31 -6.98 -13.73
CA GLU A 100 -8.42 -6.82 -15.18
C GLU A 100 -7.06 -6.78 -15.90
N LEU A 101 -6.02 -6.18 -15.29
CA LEU A 101 -4.70 -6.05 -15.92
C LEU A 101 -3.86 -7.34 -15.86
N GLY A 102 -4.36 -8.33 -15.19
CA GLY A 102 -3.76 -9.64 -15.12
C GLY A 102 -2.60 -9.72 -14.12
N TYR A 103 -2.67 -10.69 -13.27
CA TYR A 103 -1.62 -11.14 -12.39
C TYR A 103 -0.77 -12.15 -13.18
N SER A 104 0.19 -11.67 -13.98
CA SER A 104 0.84 -12.52 -15.01
C SER A 104 1.52 -13.77 -14.42
N ASP A 105 2.02 -13.68 -13.18
CA ASP A 105 2.62 -14.83 -12.49
C ASP A 105 1.58 -15.90 -12.11
N PHE A 106 0.31 -15.50 -11.92
CA PHE A 106 -0.78 -16.40 -11.52
C PHE A 106 -1.63 -16.86 -12.71
N ASN A 107 -1.93 -15.91 -13.61
CA ASN A 107 -2.81 -16.18 -14.77
C ASN A 107 -2.16 -17.06 -15.85
N SER A 108 -0.82 -17.10 -15.92
CA SER A 108 -0.12 -17.94 -16.89
C SER A 108 -0.32 -19.43 -16.66
N TYR A 109 -0.64 -19.85 -15.42
CA TYR A 109 -0.81 -21.28 -15.10
C TYR A 109 -2.27 -21.70 -14.90
N ARG A 110 -3.10 -20.88 -14.31
CA ARG A 110 -4.50 -21.20 -13.96
C ARG A 110 -5.36 -19.93 -13.89
N PRO A 111 -5.81 -19.35 -15.01
CA PRO A 111 -6.64 -18.14 -15.02
C PRO A 111 -7.93 -18.30 -14.19
N ASP A 112 -8.61 -19.42 -14.35
CA ASP A 112 -9.82 -19.77 -13.60
C ASP A 112 -9.62 -19.81 -12.07
N ALA A 113 -8.46 -20.27 -11.63
CA ALA A 113 -8.11 -20.30 -10.21
C ALA A 113 -7.77 -18.91 -9.69
N ALA A 114 -7.18 -18.03 -10.50
CA ALA A 114 -6.90 -16.65 -10.15
C ALA A 114 -8.21 -15.86 -9.96
N ASP A 115 -9.15 -15.98 -10.89
CA ASP A 115 -10.45 -15.32 -10.80
C ASP A 115 -11.22 -15.78 -9.54
N ALA A 116 -11.26 -17.09 -9.28
CA ALA A 116 -11.87 -17.64 -8.07
C ALA A 116 -11.18 -17.15 -6.80
N PHE A 117 -9.85 -17.07 -6.79
CA PHE A 117 -9.09 -16.53 -5.66
C PHE A 117 -9.43 -15.07 -5.39
N PHE A 118 -9.47 -14.22 -6.40
CA PHE A 118 -9.82 -12.81 -6.26
C PHE A 118 -11.28 -12.63 -5.83
N ALA A 119 -12.20 -13.37 -6.43
CA ALA A 119 -13.62 -13.29 -6.05
C ALA A 119 -13.86 -13.62 -4.56
N ILE A 120 -13.10 -14.57 -4.01
CA ILE A 120 -13.19 -14.95 -2.59
C ILE A 120 -12.47 -13.93 -1.70
N THR A 121 -11.26 -13.51 -2.06
CA THR A 121 -10.40 -12.76 -1.15
C THR A 121 -10.55 -11.24 -1.26
N MET A 122 -10.78 -10.72 -2.46
CA MET A 122 -10.87 -9.29 -2.75
C MET A 122 -12.31 -8.85 -3.06
N GLY A 123 -13.02 -9.66 -3.85
CA GLY A 123 -14.38 -9.40 -4.32
C GLY A 123 -14.54 -9.77 -5.79
N ASP A 124 -15.75 -10.17 -6.17
CA ASP A 124 -16.12 -10.49 -7.55
C ASP A 124 -16.28 -9.21 -8.40
N LEU A 125 -15.69 -9.19 -9.61
CA LEU A 125 -15.70 -8.01 -10.50
C LEU A 125 -17.10 -7.51 -10.88
N LYS A 126 -18.10 -8.39 -10.89
CA LYS A 126 -19.48 -8.04 -11.25
C LYS A 126 -20.33 -7.81 -10.00
N ALA A 127 -20.38 -8.82 -9.11
CA ALA A 127 -21.24 -8.79 -7.94
C ALA A 127 -20.80 -7.76 -6.89
N ASP A 128 -19.48 -7.56 -6.72
CA ASP A 128 -18.91 -6.67 -5.71
C ASP A 128 -18.35 -5.37 -6.31
N ARG A 129 -18.69 -5.02 -7.56
CA ARG A 129 -18.08 -3.90 -8.29
C ARG A 129 -18.13 -2.57 -7.54
N ALA A 130 -19.24 -2.23 -6.94
CA ALA A 130 -19.39 -0.98 -6.18
C ALA A 130 -18.43 -0.93 -4.98
N MET A 131 -18.24 -2.06 -4.28
CA MET A 131 -17.28 -2.19 -3.18
C MET A 131 -15.84 -2.07 -3.71
N LEU A 132 -15.49 -2.72 -4.81
CA LEU A 132 -14.16 -2.62 -5.42
C LEU A 132 -13.84 -1.19 -5.84
N GLU A 133 -14.81 -0.45 -6.39
CA GLU A 133 -14.68 0.97 -6.72
C GLU A 133 -14.49 1.83 -5.48
N GLN A 134 -15.28 1.60 -4.43
CA GLN A 134 -15.23 2.34 -3.17
C GLN A 134 -13.88 2.21 -2.47
N TYR A 135 -13.26 1.02 -2.52
CA TYR A 135 -11.98 0.75 -1.87
C TYR A 135 -10.79 0.77 -2.83
N SER A 136 -10.92 1.45 -3.97
CA SER A 136 -9.82 1.72 -4.91
C SER A 136 -9.27 3.13 -4.67
N PRO A 137 -8.09 3.29 -4.01
CA PRO A 137 -7.60 4.60 -3.59
C PRO A 137 -7.41 5.59 -4.75
N ARG A 138 -7.09 5.14 -5.95
CA ARG A 138 -6.97 6.00 -7.14
C ARG A 138 -8.26 6.81 -7.42
N ARG A 139 -9.41 6.25 -7.11
CA ARG A 139 -10.72 6.90 -7.33
C ARG A 139 -11.05 7.97 -6.29
N HIS A 140 -10.23 8.09 -5.26
CA HIS A 140 -10.43 8.98 -4.12
C HIS A 140 -9.17 9.80 -3.80
N ALA A 141 -8.35 10.06 -4.82
CA ALA A 141 -7.08 10.79 -4.67
C ALA A 141 -7.28 12.22 -4.14
N ASP A 142 -8.45 12.81 -4.37
CA ASP A 142 -8.88 14.11 -3.84
C ASP A 142 -8.88 14.16 -2.30
N LYS A 143 -9.14 13.03 -1.64
CA LYS A 143 -9.16 12.91 -0.16
C LYS A 143 -7.77 12.90 0.47
N VAL A 144 -6.72 12.57 -0.30
CA VAL A 144 -5.35 12.51 0.20
C VAL A 144 -4.89 13.90 0.63
N GLN A 145 -4.34 14.02 1.84
CA GLN A 145 -3.83 15.29 2.41
C GLN A 145 -2.31 15.29 2.58
N ALA A 146 -1.71 14.13 2.74
CA ALA A 146 -0.30 13.96 3.00
C ALA A 146 0.51 13.67 1.72
N PRO A 147 1.79 14.07 1.63
CA PRO A 147 2.66 13.72 0.53
C PRO A 147 2.88 12.21 0.42
N VAL A 148 3.05 11.73 -0.82
CA VAL A 148 3.25 10.31 -1.11
C VAL A 148 4.55 10.10 -1.88
N LEU A 149 5.43 9.22 -1.41
CA LEU A 149 6.53 8.69 -2.20
C LEU A 149 6.08 7.41 -2.90
N PHE A 150 6.09 7.42 -4.23
CA PHE A 150 5.93 6.20 -5.04
C PHE A 150 7.29 5.62 -5.37
N VAL A 151 7.43 4.30 -5.18
CA VAL A 151 8.59 3.54 -5.63
C VAL A 151 8.12 2.32 -6.40
N HIS A 152 8.53 2.16 -7.67
CA HIS A 152 8.03 1.09 -8.52
C HIS A 152 9.11 0.53 -9.46
N GLY A 153 9.02 -0.75 -9.78
CA GLY A 153 9.78 -1.35 -10.87
C GLY A 153 9.03 -1.20 -12.20
N ALA A 154 9.70 -0.69 -13.23
CA ALA A 154 9.06 -0.45 -14.52
C ALA A 154 8.53 -1.75 -15.19
N ASP A 155 9.18 -2.89 -14.89
CA ASP A 155 8.87 -4.20 -15.46
C ASP A 155 8.06 -5.08 -14.50
N ASP A 156 7.36 -4.46 -13.53
CA ASP A 156 6.52 -5.18 -12.59
C ASP A 156 5.32 -5.83 -13.30
N LYS A 157 5.35 -7.16 -13.36
CA LYS A 157 4.29 -7.98 -13.96
C LYS A 157 3.21 -8.39 -12.95
N ARG A 158 3.49 -8.24 -11.66
CA ARG A 158 2.57 -8.62 -10.59
C ARG A 158 1.60 -7.50 -10.25
N VAL A 159 2.13 -6.29 -10.06
CA VAL A 159 1.36 -5.05 -9.95
C VAL A 159 1.88 -4.12 -11.03
N PRO A 160 1.29 -4.12 -12.22
CA PRO A 160 1.78 -3.31 -13.34
C PRO A 160 1.95 -1.84 -12.95
N ILE A 161 3.02 -1.20 -13.47
CA ILE A 161 3.35 0.21 -13.17
C ILE A 161 2.17 1.16 -13.41
N LYS A 162 1.21 0.76 -14.23
CA LYS A 162 -0.05 1.47 -14.47
C LYS A 162 -0.79 1.80 -13.18
N HIS A 163 -0.66 0.98 -12.12
CA HIS A 163 -1.23 1.28 -10.82
C HIS A 163 -0.60 2.54 -10.21
N ALA A 164 0.71 2.62 -10.20
CA ALA A 164 1.42 3.81 -9.68
C ALA A 164 1.16 5.04 -10.56
N GLU A 165 1.22 4.89 -11.88
CA GLU A 165 0.94 5.96 -12.84
C GLU A 165 -0.47 6.51 -12.71
N GLY A 166 -1.49 5.63 -12.64
CA GLY A 166 -2.87 6.04 -12.47
C GLY A 166 -3.14 6.77 -11.16
N MET A 167 -2.48 6.35 -10.07
CA MET A 167 -2.60 7.07 -8.79
C MET A 167 -1.85 8.41 -8.83
N ARG A 168 -0.65 8.45 -9.41
CA ARG A 168 0.11 9.68 -9.66
C ARG A 168 -0.71 10.71 -10.43
N ASP A 169 -1.32 10.28 -11.53
CA ASP A 169 -2.10 11.18 -12.40
C ASP A 169 -3.36 11.69 -11.69
N ALA A 170 -4.02 10.84 -10.90
CA ALA A 170 -5.15 11.23 -10.06
C ALA A 170 -4.74 12.24 -8.96
N LEU A 171 -3.61 12.04 -8.29
CA LEU A 171 -3.06 13.00 -7.32
C LEU A 171 -2.69 14.32 -7.99
N LYS A 172 -2.06 14.28 -9.16
CA LYS A 172 -1.71 15.48 -9.95
C LYS A 172 -2.96 16.26 -10.33
N ALA A 173 -4.01 15.59 -10.81
CA ALA A 173 -5.28 16.23 -11.13
C ALA A 173 -5.96 16.86 -9.91
N ALA A 174 -5.78 16.27 -8.73
CA ALA A 174 -6.28 16.78 -7.46
C ALA A 174 -5.36 17.83 -6.79
N GLY A 175 -4.23 18.20 -7.41
CA GLY A 175 -3.27 19.17 -6.86
C GLY A 175 -2.54 18.67 -5.61
N LYS A 176 -2.35 17.35 -5.45
CA LYS A 176 -1.74 16.74 -4.27
C LYS A 176 -0.24 16.47 -4.49
N PRO A 177 0.62 16.69 -3.47
CA PRO A 177 2.05 16.48 -3.60
C PRO A 177 2.43 15.00 -3.61
N PHE A 178 3.39 14.65 -4.44
CA PHE A 178 4.00 13.32 -4.47
C PHE A 178 5.44 13.38 -4.97
N ASP A 179 6.23 12.39 -4.56
CA ASP A 179 7.55 12.07 -5.08
C ASP A 179 7.47 10.79 -5.92
N TRP A 180 8.33 10.71 -6.94
CA TRP A 180 8.29 9.63 -7.92
C TRP A 180 9.67 9.00 -8.09
N LEU A 181 9.77 7.68 -7.91
CA LEU A 181 10.98 6.90 -8.11
C LEU A 181 10.64 5.60 -8.84
N VAL A 182 11.10 5.46 -10.06
CA VAL A 182 10.91 4.26 -10.88
C VAL A 182 12.25 3.71 -11.30
N PHE A 183 12.39 2.39 -11.19
CA PHE A 183 13.59 1.67 -11.60
C PHE A 183 13.34 0.87 -12.86
N SER A 184 14.02 1.24 -13.94
CA SER A 184 14.03 0.47 -15.21
C SER A 184 14.74 -0.87 -15.01
N GLY A 185 14.15 -1.93 -15.57
CA GLY A 185 14.69 -3.29 -15.46
C GLY A 185 14.51 -3.93 -14.07
N GLU A 186 13.58 -3.40 -13.27
CA GLU A 186 13.16 -4.00 -11.99
C GLU A 186 11.68 -4.39 -12.03
N GLY A 187 11.34 -5.49 -11.35
CA GLY A 187 9.98 -6.04 -11.25
C GLY A 187 9.29 -5.74 -9.94
N HIS A 188 8.61 -6.75 -9.37
CA HIS A 188 7.89 -6.67 -8.09
C HIS A 188 8.82 -6.72 -6.87
N GLY A 189 10.01 -6.21 -7.01
CA GLY A 189 11.08 -6.12 -6.01
C GLY A 189 12.34 -5.61 -6.69
N PHE A 190 13.24 -5.02 -5.92
CA PHE A 190 14.46 -4.42 -6.46
C PHE A 190 15.63 -5.36 -6.20
N LEU A 191 16.14 -5.98 -7.27
CA LEU A 191 17.20 -6.98 -7.21
C LEU A 191 18.59 -6.33 -7.31
N LYS A 192 18.71 -5.23 -8.08
CA LYS A 192 19.99 -4.54 -8.26
C LYS A 192 20.38 -3.80 -6.97
N PRO A 193 21.60 -4.05 -6.43
CA PRO A 193 22.04 -3.43 -5.18
C PRO A 193 21.98 -1.90 -5.19
N GLU A 194 22.35 -1.28 -6.31
CA GLU A 194 22.32 0.17 -6.52
C GLU A 194 20.90 0.74 -6.41
N ASN A 195 19.90 0.06 -6.98
CA ASN A 195 18.50 0.47 -6.90
C ASN A 195 17.94 0.32 -5.48
N ARG A 196 18.34 -0.75 -4.77
CA ARG A 196 17.99 -0.92 -3.36
C ARG A 196 18.58 0.17 -2.48
N LEU A 197 19.85 0.54 -2.72
CA LEU A 197 20.50 1.63 -1.99
C LEU A 197 19.81 2.97 -2.26
N GLU A 198 19.50 3.26 -3.51
CA GLU A 198 18.77 4.49 -3.89
C GLU A 198 17.37 4.53 -3.27
N TYR A 199 16.65 3.42 -3.26
CA TYR A 199 15.35 3.32 -2.58
C TYR A 199 15.47 3.70 -1.09
N PHE A 200 16.45 3.16 -0.36
CA PHE A 200 16.62 3.48 1.05
C PHE A 200 17.04 4.94 1.27
N ARG A 201 17.89 5.50 0.42
CA ARG A 201 18.27 6.92 0.47
C ARG A 201 17.07 7.84 0.24
N ARG A 202 16.25 7.54 -0.77
CA ARG A 202 15.06 8.33 -1.07
C ARG A 202 14.00 8.22 0.03
N MET A 203 13.80 7.03 0.58
CA MET A 203 12.92 6.80 1.72
C MET A 203 13.38 7.61 2.95
N GLU A 204 14.67 7.57 3.28
CA GLU A 204 15.22 8.34 4.40
C GLU A 204 15.06 9.85 4.19
N ALA A 205 15.40 10.36 3.01
CA ALA A 205 15.26 11.77 2.67
C ALA A 205 13.80 12.25 2.76
N PHE A 206 12.88 11.47 2.22
CA PHE A 206 11.45 11.75 2.26
C PHE A 206 10.90 11.77 3.70
N LEU A 207 11.28 10.80 4.51
CA LEU A 207 10.89 10.76 5.93
C LEU A 207 11.47 11.96 6.71
N ARG A 208 12.75 12.29 6.51
CA ARG A 208 13.36 13.47 7.16
C ARG A 208 12.67 14.77 6.80
N GLN A 209 12.20 14.91 5.57
CA GLN A 209 11.49 16.09 5.11
C GLN A 209 10.09 16.20 5.72
N HIS A 210 9.35 15.10 5.81
CA HIS A 210 7.93 15.11 6.15
C HIS A 210 7.61 14.65 7.58
N ASN A 211 8.49 13.89 8.19
CA ASN A 211 8.35 13.38 9.56
C ASN A 211 9.73 13.17 10.21
N PRO A 212 10.48 14.24 10.50
CA PRO A 212 11.83 14.12 11.08
C PRO A 212 11.79 13.33 12.39
N PRO A 213 12.83 12.53 12.72
CA PRO A 213 12.88 11.69 13.94
C PRO A 213 12.96 12.51 15.23
#